data_ffad7089a7feb3ab372a9af481a19068
#
_entry.id   ffad7089a7feb3ab372a9af481a19068
#
_cell.length_a   1.000
_cell.length_b   1.000
_cell.length_c   1.000
_cell.angle_alpha   90.00
_cell.angle_beta   90.00
_cell.angle_gamma   90.00
#
_symmetry.space_group_name_H-M   'P 1'
#
loop_
_entity.id
_entity.type
_entity.pdbx_description
1 polymer ?
#
loop_
_entity_poly.entity_id
_entity_poly.type
_entity_poly.pdbx_seq_one_letter_code
_entity_poly.pdbx_strand_id
1 'polypeptide(L)'
;MLYVANAGDSRAVLGIKGKAEDMSKDHKPELEEERKRIEKAGSQVIEGRVDGNLNLSRSIGDLKYKREKFLKPEEQPITAFPDVRKRDIKGADFLVLACDGIWEGKSSQDVVDFIYAKMKKNPGGKLSTIIENLFDELVSPNFMATGKFWV
;
A
#
# COMPACT_ATOMS: atom_id res chain seq x y z
N MET A 1 -21.34 4.35 0.82
CA MET A 1 -20.47 4.40 -0.38
C MET A 1 -19.08 4.79 0.05
N LEU A 2 -18.05 4.03 -0.33
CA LEU A 2 -16.64 4.32 -0.09
C LEU A 2 -15.97 4.69 -1.42
N TYR A 3 -15.13 5.72 -1.40
CA TYR A 3 -14.22 6.07 -2.48
C TYR A 3 -12.79 5.98 -1.94
N VAL A 4 -11.93 5.29 -2.65
CA VAL A 4 -10.51 5.18 -2.34
C VAL A 4 -9.73 5.74 -3.50
N ALA A 5 -8.90 6.75 -3.25
CA ALA A 5 -7.94 7.31 -4.19
C ALA A 5 -6.54 6.93 -3.72
N ASN A 6 -5.78 6.21 -4.54
CA ASN A 6 -4.45 5.73 -4.19
C ASN A 6 -3.39 6.28 -5.16
N ALA A 7 -2.30 6.80 -4.63
CA ALA A 7 -1.10 7.21 -5.37
C ALA A 7 0.14 6.83 -4.55
N GLY A 8 0.58 5.59 -4.68
CA GLY A 8 1.69 4.99 -3.93
C GLY A 8 1.45 3.52 -3.64
N ASP A 9 2.18 2.97 -2.68
CA ASP A 9 2.14 1.57 -2.29
C ASP A 9 1.57 1.30 -0.89
N SER A 10 1.00 2.32 -0.26
CA SER A 10 0.04 2.11 0.81
C SER A 10 -1.21 1.45 0.25
N ARG A 11 -1.86 0.62 1.05
CA ARG A 11 -3.03 -0.15 0.58
C ARG A 11 -4.23 0.02 1.49
N ALA A 12 -5.41 0.03 0.86
CA ALA A 12 -6.72 0.01 1.50
C ALA A 12 -7.38 -1.36 1.28
N VAL A 13 -7.85 -1.98 2.36
CA VAL A 13 -8.49 -3.31 2.32
C VAL A 13 -9.78 -3.30 3.12
N LEU A 14 -10.88 -3.77 2.54
CA LEU A 14 -12.12 -4.03 3.25
C LEU A 14 -12.16 -5.46 3.79
N GLY A 15 -12.52 -5.61 5.06
CA GLY A 15 -12.94 -6.89 5.64
C GLY A 15 -14.44 -7.07 5.47
N ILE A 16 -14.85 -8.13 4.76
CA ILE A 16 -16.26 -8.43 4.48
C ILE A 16 -16.52 -9.91 4.78
N LYS A 17 -17.22 -10.20 5.87
CA LYS A 17 -17.59 -11.58 6.25
C LYS A 17 -16.39 -12.54 6.23
N GLY A 18 -15.25 -12.10 6.78
CA GLY A 18 -14.02 -12.88 6.84
C GLY A 18 -13.16 -12.88 5.57
N LYS A 19 -13.55 -12.15 4.53
CA LYS A 19 -12.77 -12.04 3.29
C LYS A 19 -12.16 -10.66 3.14
N ALA A 20 -10.94 -10.61 2.62
CA ALA A 20 -10.29 -9.38 2.20
C ALA A 20 -10.75 -8.97 0.80
N GLU A 21 -11.09 -7.70 0.62
CA GLU A 21 -11.29 -7.06 -0.68
C GLU A 21 -10.35 -5.87 -0.79
N ASP A 22 -9.34 -5.96 -1.66
CA ASP A 22 -8.42 -4.86 -1.91
C ASP A 22 -9.17 -3.70 -2.56
N MET A 23 -9.06 -2.52 -1.95
CA MET A 23 -9.68 -1.29 -2.43
C MET A 23 -8.68 -0.38 -3.16
N SER A 24 -7.42 -0.75 -3.19
CA SER A 24 -6.36 -0.13 -3.98
C SER A 24 -5.39 -1.18 -4.48
N LYS A 25 -4.59 -0.81 -5.48
CA LYS A 25 -3.47 -1.59 -6.00
C LYS A 25 -2.21 -0.79 -5.74
N ASP A 26 -1.20 -1.45 -5.19
CA ASP A 26 0.09 -0.83 -4.94
C ASP A 26 0.75 -0.40 -6.25
N HIS A 27 1.32 0.81 -6.29
CA HIS A 27 2.00 1.35 -7.44
C HIS A 27 3.51 1.11 -7.34
N LYS A 28 3.96 -0.06 -7.83
CA LYS A 28 5.38 -0.43 -7.88
C LYS A 28 5.94 -0.19 -9.29
N PRO A 29 7.20 0.30 -9.42
CA PRO A 29 7.79 0.65 -10.72
C PRO A 29 7.85 -0.52 -11.72
N GLU A 30 7.95 -1.76 -11.23
CA GLU A 30 8.03 -2.98 -12.04
C GLU A 30 6.70 -3.41 -12.67
N LEU A 31 5.57 -2.88 -12.21
CA LEU A 31 4.28 -3.15 -12.84
C LEU A 31 4.28 -2.63 -14.28
N GLU A 32 3.78 -3.41 -15.20
CA GLU A 32 3.87 -3.14 -16.63
C GLU A 32 3.36 -1.74 -17.02
N GLU A 33 2.22 -1.32 -16.49
CA GLU A 33 1.62 0.00 -16.76
C GLU A 33 2.49 1.14 -16.23
N GLU A 34 3.00 0.98 -15.00
CA GLU A 34 3.87 1.96 -14.35
C GLU A 34 5.22 2.04 -15.07
N ARG A 35 5.84 0.90 -15.37
CA ARG A 35 7.10 0.81 -16.12
C ARG A 35 6.99 1.50 -17.48
N LYS A 36 5.95 1.22 -18.26
CA LYS A 36 5.72 1.85 -19.56
C LYS A 36 5.66 3.38 -19.46
N ARG A 37 4.98 3.92 -18.43
CA ARG A 37 4.93 5.36 -18.20
C ARG A 37 6.32 5.92 -17.87
N ILE A 38 7.03 5.28 -16.94
CA ILE A 38 8.38 5.70 -16.49
C ILE A 38 9.35 5.73 -17.66
N GLU A 39 9.41 4.66 -18.48
CA GLU A 39 10.29 4.55 -19.62
C GLU A 39 9.91 5.54 -20.74
N LYS A 40 8.60 5.72 -21.01
CA LYS A 40 8.12 6.73 -21.96
C LYS A 40 8.49 8.16 -21.52
N ALA A 41 8.57 8.40 -20.22
CA ALA A 41 8.97 9.68 -19.66
C ALA A 41 10.50 9.92 -19.67
N GLY A 42 11.30 8.96 -20.18
CA GLY A 42 12.75 9.06 -20.30
C GLY A 42 13.54 8.59 -19.08
N SER A 43 12.85 8.04 -18.04
CA SER A 43 13.47 7.39 -16.90
C SER A 43 13.58 5.88 -17.12
N GLN A 44 14.23 5.16 -16.20
CA GLN A 44 14.42 3.72 -16.26
C GLN A 44 13.96 3.03 -14.97
N VAL A 45 13.56 1.76 -15.08
CA VAL A 45 13.32 0.91 -13.92
C VAL A 45 14.48 -0.04 -13.73
N ILE A 46 15.28 0.17 -12.69
CA ILE A 46 16.47 -0.59 -12.34
C ILE A 46 16.25 -1.24 -10.99
N GLU A 47 16.30 -2.56 -10.92
CA GLU A 47 16.09 -3.34 -9.69
C GLU A 47 14.80 -2.94 -8.93
N GLY A 48 13.69 -2.78 -9.68
CA GLY A 48 12.38 -2.39 -9.10
C GLY A 48 12.28 -0.92 -8.67
N ARG A 49 13.27 -0.08 -9.01
CA ARG A 49 13.34 1.32 -8.60
C ARG A 49 13.42 2.25 -9.81
N VAL A 50 12.78 3.41 -9.71
CA VAL A 50 12.92 4.48 -10.71
C VAL A 50 14.31 5.07 -10.62
N ASP A 51 15.05 5.03 -11.72
CA ASP A 51 16.46 5.45 -11.84
C ASP A 51 17.37 4.83 -10.76
N GLY A 52 17.06 3.61 -10.31
CA GLY A 52 17.79 2.89 -9.27
C GLY A 52 17.61 3.45 -7.84
N ASN A 53 16.74 4.45 -7.64
CA ASN A 53 16.60 5.14 -6.35
C ASN A 53 15.24 4.90 -5.67
N LEU A 54 14.14 5.26 -6.34
CA LEU A 54 12.82 5.31 -5.72
C LEU A 54 12.02 4.03 -5.99
N ASN A 55 11.59 3.34 -4.95
CA ASN A 55 10.78 2.11 -5.02
C ASN A 55 9.28 2.35 -5.24
N LEU A 56 8.89 3.59 -5.54
CA LEU A 56 7.53 4.02 -5.85
C LEU A 56 7.43 4.49 -7.30
N SER A 57 6.28 4.27 -7.91
CA SER A 57 5.95 4.81 -9.23
C SER A 57 4.95 5.96 -9.17
N ARG A 58 4.30 6.14 -8.02
CA ARG A 58 3.41 7.27 -7.74
C ARG A 58 3.61 7.77 -6.31
N SER A 59 3.55 9.09 -6.13
CA SER A 59 3.68 9.73 -4.81
C SER A 59 3.14 11.15 -4.83
N ILE A 60 2.84 11.70 -3.65
CA ILE A 60 2.67 13.13 -3.42
C ILE A 60 4.06 13.69 -3.04
N GLY A 61 4.49 14.79 -3.67
CA GLY A 61 5.86 15.29 -3.53
C GLY A 61 6.79 14.71 -4.60
N ASP A 62 7.99 14.33 -4.24
CA ASP A 62 9.03 13.79 -5.14
C ASP A 62 9.26 14.64 -6.40
N LEU A 63 9.27 15.96 -6.23
CA LEU A 63 9.22 16.95 -7.31
C LEU A 63 10.38 16.84 -8.31
N LYS A 64 11.50 16.22 -7.91
CA LYS A 64 12.63 16.00 -8.83
C LYS A 64 12.27 15.12 -10.02
N TYR A 65 11.30 14.20 -9.85
CA TYR A 65 10.80 13.30 -10.90
C TYR A 65 9.56 13.84 -11.64
N LYS A 66 9.18 15.11 -11.38
CA LYS A 66 7.97 15.74 -11.95
C LYS A 66 8.31 17.02 -12.70
N ARG A 67 9.46 17.04 -13.39
CA ARG A 67 10.02 18.25 -14.01
C ARG A 67 10.04 18.22 -15.53
N GLU A 68 9.53 17.16 -16.15
CA GLU A 68 9.48 17.05 -17.60
C GLU A 68 8.42 18.00 -18.16
N LYS A 69 8.89 19.14 -18.69
CA LYS A 69 8.05 20.28 -19.10
C LYS A 69 7.06 19.99 -20.22
N PHE A 70 7.35 18.98 -21.03
CA PHE A 70 6.53 18.61 -22.19
C PHE A 70 5.55 17.46 -21.87
N LEU A 71 5.63 16.88 -20.68
CA LEU A 71 4.75 15.82 -20.23
C LEU A 71 3.66 16.36 -19.30
N LYS A 72 2.47 15.79 -19.43
CA LYS A 72 1.38 16.09 -18.51
C LYS A 72 1.70 15.55 -17.11
N PRO A 73 1.02 16.03 -16.05
CA PRO A 73 1.24 15.55 -14.68
C PRO A 73 1.11 14.02 -14.53
N GLU A 74 0.16 13.41 -15.24
CA GLU A 74 -0.08 11.97 -15.22
C GLU A 74 0.94 11.15 -16.04
N GLU A 75 1.73 11.81 -16.89
CA GLU A 75 2.75 11.18 -17.75
C GLU A 75 4.17 11.28 -17.19
N GLN A 76 4.35 11.98 -16.07
CA GLN A 76 5.65 12.14 -15.42
C GLN A 76 6.23 10.79 -14.96
N PRO A 77 7.56 10.63 -14.84
CA PRO A 77 8.18 9.41 -14.31
C PRO A 77 7.54 8.96 -13.00
N ILE A 78 7.38 9.88 -12.05
CA ILE A 78 6.56 9.71 -10.85
C ILE A 78 5.36 10.64 -10.96
N THR A 79 4.17 10.13 -10.68
CA THR A 79 2.95 10.94 -10.75
C THR A 79 2.18 10.93 -9.43
N ALA A 80 1.49 12.03 -9.13
CA ALA A 80 0.51 12.09 -8.03
C ALA A 80 -0.90 11.69 -8.50
N PHE A 81 -1.06 11.34 -9.79
CA PHE A 81 -2.38 11.00 -10.34
C PHE A 81 -2.86 9.68 -9.72
N PRO A 82 -3.99 9.66 -9.00
CA PRO A 82 -4.44 8.49 -8.28
C PRO A 82 -5.24 7.54 -9.16
N ASP A 83 -5.21 6.26 -8.83
CA ASP A 83 -6.29 5.36 -9.18
C ASP A 83 -7.45 5.55 -8.21
N VAL A 84 -8.68 5.56 -8.72
CA VAL A 84 -9.87 5.77 -7.90
C VAL A 84 -10.79 4.56 -8.00
N ARG A 85 -11.09 3.96 -6.85
CA ARG A 85 -12.07 2.85 -6.75
C ARG A 85 -13.26 3.28 -5.91
N LYS A 86 -14.46 2.92 -6.38
CA LYS A 86 -15.73 3.16 -5.70
C LYS A 86 -16.37 1.83 -5.31
N ARG A 87 -16.89 1.74 -4.08
CA ARG A 87 -17.51 0.51 -3.55
C ARG A 87 -18.71 0.84 -2.66
N ASP A 88 -19.80 0.08 -2.77
CA ASP A 88 -20.84 0.04 -1.75
C ASP A 88 -20.32 -0.77 -0.54
N ILE A 89 -20.32 -0.17 0.63
CA ILE A 89 -19.81 -0.80 1.86
C ILE A 89 -20.88 -1.57 2.65
N LYS A 90 -22.04 -1.82 2.07
CA LYS A 90 -23.04 -2.66 2.74
C LYS A 90 -22.45 -4.04 3.02
N GLY A 91 -22.51 -4.43 4.30
CA GLY A 91 -21.96 -5.69 4.78
C GLY A 91 -20.43 -5.72 4.95
N ALA A 92 -19.77 -4.59 4.80
CA ALA A 92 -18.37 -4.45 5.23
C ALA A 92 -18.31 -4.31 6.76
N ASP A 93 -17.37 -5.01 7.37
CA ASP A 93 -17.21 -5.04 8.81
C ASP A 93 -16.20 -3.99 9.27
N PHE A 94 -15.12 -3.79 8.49
CA PHE A 94 -14.09 -2.79 8.75
C PHE A 94 -13.30 -2.43 7.48
N LEU A 95 -12.56 -1.32 7.55
CA LEU A 95 -11.58 -0.87 6.58
C LEU A 95 -10.20 -0.81 7.24
N VAL A 96 -9.19 -1.34 6.56
CA VAL A 96 -7.78 -1.22 6.94
C VAL A 96 -7.08 -0.31 5.95
N LEU A 97 -6.32 0.64 6.46
CA LEU A 97 -5.40 1.49 5.71
C LEU A 97 -4.01 1.31 6.32
N ALA A 98 -3.04 0.89 5.54
CA ALA A 98 -1.67 0.72 6.03
C ALA A 98 -0.64 1.00 4.93
N CYS A 99 0.57 1.36 5.34
CA CYS A 99 1.74 1.44 4.46
C CYS A 99 2.33 0.05 4.18
N ASP A 100 3.33 0.01 3.33
CA ASP A 100 4.04 -1.20 2.90
C ASP A 100 4.65 -2.00 4.06
N GLY A 101 5.04 -1.35 5.17
CA GLY A 101 5.54 -2.02 6.38
C GLY A 101 4.62 -3.12 6.94
N ILE A 102 3.33 -3.07 6.65
CA ILE A 102 2.38 -4.16 6.94
C ILE A 102 2.34 -5.17 5.80
N TRP A 103 2.24 -4.67 4.56
CA TRP A 103 1.95 -5.48 3.39
C TRP A 103 3.15 -6.29 2.88
N GLU A 104 4.38 -5.90 3.24
CA GLU A 104 5.60 -6.69 2.99
C GLU A 104 5.66 -7.96 3.85
N GLY A 105 5.09 -7.92 5.06
CA GLY A 105 5.08 -9.05 5.99
C GLY A 105 3.81 -9.90 5.98
N LYS A 106 2.69 -9.35 5.49
CA LYS A 106 1.38 -10.03 5.51
C LYS A 106 0.57 -9.74 4.25
N SER A 107 -0.14 -10.75 3.76
CA SER A 107 -1.15 -10.56 2.72
C SER A 107 -2.37 -9.80 3.27
N SER A 108 -3.17 -9.23 2.36
CA SER A 108 -4.44 -8.59 2.72
C SER A 108 -5.36 -9.53 3.50
N GLN A 109 -5.40 -10.83 3.13
CA GLN A 109 -6.20 -11.83 3.82
C GLN A 109 -5.67 -12.15 5.21
N ASP A 110 -4.35 -12.26 5.40
CA ASP A 110 -3.74 -12.51 6.71
C ASP A 110 -4.07 -11.41 7.71
N VAL A 111 -4.03 -10.14 7.27
CA VAL A 111 -4.39 -8.99 8.11
C VAL A 111 -5.88 -9.03 8.47
N VAL A 112 -6.74 -9.33 7.50
CA VAL A 112 -8.19 -9.46 7.73
C VAL A 112 -8.50 -10.60 8.69
N ASP A 113 -7.89 -11.77 8.52
CA ASP A 113 -8.06 -12.91 9.41
C ASP A 113 -7.60 -12.61 10.84
N PHE A 114 -6.45 -11.93 10.97
CA PHE A 114 -5.92 -11.48 12.25
C PHE A 114 -6.92 -10.57 12.98
N ILE A 115 -7.44 -9.55 12.29
CA ILE A 115 -8.39 -8.60 12.89
C ILE A 115 -9.67 -9.31 13.31
N TYR A 116 -10.24 -10.16 12.47
CA TYR A 116 -11.44 -10.95 12.84
C TYR A 116 -11.20 -11.84 14.06
N ALA A 117 -10.06 -12.53 14.12
CA ALA A 117 -9.72 -13.37 15.25
C ALA A 117 -9.67 -12.57 16.57
N LYS A 118 -9.07 -11.37 16.54
CA LYS A 118 -8.99 -10.47 17.71
C LYS A 118 -10.35 -9.89 18.09
N MET A 119 -11.16 -9.46 17.12
CA MET A 119 -12.52 -8.96 17.34
C MET A 119 -13.42 -10.06 17.96
N LYS A 120 -13.30 -11.29 17.46
CA LYS A 120 -14.05 -12.44 18.00
C LYS A 120 -13.65 -12.79 19.43
N LYS A 121 -12.34 -12.69 19.74
CA LYS A 121 -11.81 -12.98 21.08
C LYS A 121 -12.22 -11.92 22.12
N ASN A 122 -12.35 -10.66 21.70
CA ASN A 122 -12.73 -9.55 22.59
C ASN A 122 -13.76 -8.64 21.88
N PRO A 123 -15.04 -9.04 21.84
CA PRO A 123 -16.11 -8.24 21.25
C PRO A 123 -16.24 -6.88 21.93
N GLY A 124 -16.21 -5.79 21.12
CA GLY A 124 -16.27 -4.42 21.64
C GLY A 124 -14.96 -3.90 22.23
N GLY A 125 -13.86 -4.65 22.12
CA GLY A 125 -12.52 -4.20 22.49
C GLY A 125 -12.04 -3.00 21.66
N LYS A 126 -11.04 -2.29 22.17
CA LYS A 126 -10.46 -1.13 21.48
C LYS A 126 -9.74 -1.58 20.21
N LEU A 127 -9.98 -0.89 19.10
CA LEU A 127 -9.30 -1.15 17.82
C LEU A 127 -7.78 -0.89 17.92
N SER A 128 -7.35 0.10 18.72
CA SER A 128 -5.93 0.37 18.98
C SER A 128 -5.19 -0.86 19.50
N THR A 129 -5.80 -1.61 20.44
CA THR A 129 -5.21 -2.85 20.99
C THR A 129 -5.05 -3.94 19.90
N ILE A 130 -5.97 -4.00 18.94
CA ILE A 130 -5.83 -4.92 17.80
C ILE A 130 -4.62 -4.54 16.95
N ILE A 131 -4.44 -3.25 16.69
CA ILE A 131 -3.32 -2.74 15.89
C ILE A 131 -1.98 -2.89 16.64
N GLU A 132 -1.95 -2.59 17.94
CA GLU A 132 -0.77 -2.85 18.79
C GLU A 132 -0.34 -4.33 18.70
N ASN A 133 -1.27 -5.27 18.85
CA ASN A 133 -0.98 -6.69 18.71
C ASN A 133 -0.51 -7.08 17.28
N LEU A 134 -1.00 -6.39 16.24
CA LEU A 134 -0.55 -6.62 14.87
C LEU A 134 0.91 -6.17 14.70
N PHE A 135 1.26 -5.02 15.27
CA PHE A 135 2.65 -4.54 15.26
C PHE A 135 3.58 -5.47 16.05
N ASP A 136 3.17 -5.93 17.23
CA ASP A 136 3.95 -6.90 18.02
C ASP A 136 4.25 -8.19 17.24
N GLU A 137 3.30 -8.64 16.40
CA GLU A 137 3.48 -9.83 15.55
C GLU A 137 4.43 -9.57 14.36
N LEU A 138 4.45 -8.33 13.84
CA LEU A 138 5.29 -7.94 12.71
C LEU A 138 6.72 -7.59 13.14
N VAL A 139 6.90 -7.08 14.35
CA VAL A 139 8.24 -6.82 14.90
C VAL A 139 8.89 -8.16 15.23
N SER A 140 9.88 -8.54 14.42
CA SER A 140 10.61 -9.80 14.61
C SER A 140 11.26 -9.87 15.98
N PRO A 141 10.99 -10.90 16.80
CA PRO A 141 11.70 -11.10 18.05
C PRO A 141 13.22 -11.36 17.85
N ASN A 142 13.66 -11.66 16.63
CA ASN A 142 15.06 -11.88 16.23
C ASN A 142 15.65 -10.67 15.50
N PHE A 143 15.19 -9.46 15.78
CA PHE A 143 15.71 -8.22 15.21
C PHE A 143 17.26 -8.12 15.31
N MET A 144 17.84 -8.55 16.44
CA MET A 144 19.29 -8.61 16.62
C MET A 144 19.99 -9.62 15.71
N ALA A 145 19.28 -10.61 15.18
CA ALA A 145 19.85 -11.67 14.36
C ALA A 145 19.77 -11.39 12.85
N THR A 146 18.85 -10.57 12.39
CA THR A 146 18.60 -10.38 10.95
C THR A 146 19.08 -9.02 10.43
N GLY A 147 19.31 -8.04 11.27
CA GLY A 147 19.79 -6.69 10.89
C GLY A 147 18.87 -5.95 9.89
N LYS A 148 17.67 -6.46 9.64
CA LYS A 148 16.71 -5.83 8.73
C LYS A 148 15.81 -4.87 9.51
N PHE A 149 16.11 -3.58 9.39
CA PHE A 149 15.15 -2.52 9.67
C PHE A 149 14.13 -2.49 8.53
N TRP A 150 12.87 -2.69 8.84
CA TRP A 150 11.78 -2.31 7.97
C TRP A 150 11.42 -0.85 8.28
N VAL A 151 11.99 0.07 7.53
CA VAL A 151 11.63 1.49 7.51
C VAL A 151 11.22 1.85 6.11
#